data_8f6d88f79f3ca2e4c0beb41585b29324
#
_entry.id   8f6d88f79f3ca2e4c0beb41585b29324
#
_cell.length_a   1.000
_cell.length_b   1.000
_cell.length_c   1.000
_cell.angle_alpha   90.00
_cell.angle_beta   90.00
_cell.angle_gamma   90.00
#
_symmetry.space_group_name_H-M   'P 1'
#
loop_
_entity.id
_entity.type
_entity.pdbx_description
1 polymer ?
#
loop_
_entity_poly.entity_id
_entity_poly.type
_entity_poly.pdbx_seq_one_letter_code
_entity_poly.pdbx_strand_id
1 'polypeptide(L)'
;NFIEATDETPYFQIGESKYGKPVLDRVITPATPLDEAAKCALVSMDSTLKSNLSVGLPLDMVVYKAGSLQTDRIMCIDEHNPYFQMLRSSWGDKLRQMFDSIEDPMWNGGATDIPLMVPPVRNALLKKITTPEEKLI
;
A
#
# COMPACT_ATOMS: atom_id res chain seq x y z
N ASN A 1 27.08 -2.24 -13.34
CA ASN A 1 25.80 -1.87 -13.94
C ASN A 1 25.17 -0.76 -13.09
N PHE A 2 24.74 0.31 -13.75
CA PHE A 2 23.94 1.36 -13.12
C PHE A 2 22.47 1.03 -13.38
N ILE A 3 21.62 1.31 -12.39
CA ILE A 3 20.17 1.20 -12.51
C ILE A 3 19.62 2.61 -12.29
N GLU A 4 18.73 3.02 -13.16
CA GLU A 4 18.07 4.34 -13.10
C GLU A 4 16.57 4.15 -12.91
N ALA A 5 15.93 5.07 -12.18
CA ALA A 5 14.49 5.10 -12.06
C ALA A 5 13.86 5.50 -13.41
N THR A 6 12.75 4.86 -13.76
CA THR A 6 12.04 5.07 -15.03
C THR A 6 10.62 5.59 -14.75
N ASP A 7 9.90 5.95 -15.80
CA ASP A 7 8.50 6.36 -15.67
C ASP A 7 7.62 5.23 -15.08
N GLU A 8 7.95 3.98 -15.38
CA GLU A 8 7.22 2.81 -14.85
C GLU A 8 7.65 2.43 -13.44
N THR A 9 8.90 2.70 -13.07
CA THR A 9 9.48 2.44 -11.75
C THR A 9 10.16 3.69 -11.22
N PRO A 10 9.40 4.67 -10.70
CA PRO A 10 9.93 5.99 -10.36
C PRO A 10 10.70 6.03 -9.03
N TYR A 11 10.89 4.92 -8.36
CA TYR A 11 11.66 4.79 -7.11
C TYR A 11 12.29 3.42 -6.99
N PHE A 12 13.26 3.31 -6.09
CA PHE A 12 13.85 2.02 -5.70
C PHE A 12 13.47 1.68 -4.26
N GLN A 13 13.25 0.41 -4.02
CA GLN A 13 13.02 -0.11 -2.68
C GLN A 13 13.94 -1.30 -2.42
N ILE A 14 14.66 -1.25 -1.29
CA ILE A 14 15.54 -2.30 -0.81
C ILE A 14 14.98 -2.79 0.52
N GLY A 15 15.05 -4.08 0.77
CA GLY A 15 14.56 -4.71 1.99
C GLY A 15 13.09 -5.13 1.91
N GLU A 16 12.34 -4.98 3.01
CA GLU A 16 10.96 -5.45 3.09
C GLU A 16 10.00 -4.57 2.29
N SER A 17 9.39 -5.14 1.25
CA SER A 17 8.50 -4.43 0.33
C SER A 17 7.00 -4.67 0.56
N LYS A 18 6.63 -5.63 1.42
CA LYS A 18 5.23 -6.08 1.54
C LYS A 18 4.30 -5.02 2.14
N TYR A 19 4.81 -4.20 3.06
CA TYR A 19 3.95 -3.36 3.89
C TYR A 19 3.88 -1.91 3.41
N GLY A 20 4.98 -1.34 2.93
CA GLY A 20 5.05 0.07 2.53
C GLY A 20 4.86 0.32 1.03
N LYS A 21 5.25 -0.65 0.19
CA LYS A 21 5.18 -0.52 -1.27
C LYS A 21 3.79 -0.16 -1.83
N PRO A 22 2.68 -0.71 -1.34
CA PRO A 22 1.36 -0.37 -1.88
C PRO A 22 1.00 1.12 -1.80
N VAL A 23 1.55 1.85 -0.85
CA VAL A 23 1.36 3.30 -0.73
C VAL A 23 2.20 4.03 -1.77
N LEU A 24 3.47 3.67 -1.89
CA LEU A 24 4.40 4.25 -2.86
C LEU A 24 3.88 4.09 -4.30
N ASP A 25 3.45 2.89 -4.66
CA ASP A 25 2.95 2.56 -6.01
C ASP A 25 1.71 3.41 -6.42
N ARG A 26 0.92 3.86 -5.43
CA ARG A 26 -0.28 4.67 -5.69
C ARG A 26 -0.01 6.16 -5.76
N VAL A 27 1.04 6.63 -5.11
CA VAL A 27 1.26 8.06 -4.88
C VAL A 27 2.46 8.59 -5.63
N ILE A 28 3.55 7.80 -5.75
CA ILE A 28 4.80 8.27 -6.36
C ILE A 28 4.73 8.17 -7.88
N THR A 29 5.01 9.30 -8.53
CA THR A 29 5.16 9.43 -9.98
C THR A 29 6.47 10.18 -10.26
N PRO A 30 7.00 10.18 -11.50
CA PRO A 30 8.18 10.97 -11.87
C PRO A 30 7.99 12.47 -11.62
N ALA A 31 6.77 12.98 -11.62
CA ALA A 31 6.43 14.38 -11.39
C ALA A 31 6.16 14.72 -9.91
N THR A 32 6.22 13.75 -9.00
CA THR A 32 5.95 13.99 -7.58
C THR A 32 6.99 14.93 -6.96
N PRO A 33 6.58 16.06 -6.34
CA PRO A 33 7.50 16.95 -5.67
C PRO A 33 8.24 16.28 -4.52
N LEU A 34 9.49 16.70 -4.25
CA LEU A 34 10.33 16.08 -3.22
C LEU A 34 9.69 16.06 -1.83
N ASP A 35 9.00 17.12 -1.43
CA ASP A 35 8.33 17.18 -0.12
C ASP A 35 7.15 16.20 -0.03
N GLU A 36 6.44 15.99 -1.13
CA GLU A 36 5.39 14.96 -1.21
C GLU A 36 5.96 13.55 -1.25
N ALA A 37 7.06 13.36 -1.96
CA ALA A 37 7.77 12.08 -1.99
C ALA A 37 8.31 11.72 -0.58
N ALA A 38 8.88 12.68 0.14
CA ALA A 38 9.32 12.49 1.52
C ALA A 38 8.16 12.13 2.45
N LYS A 39 7.04 12.84 2.34
CA LYS A 39 5.81 12.51 3.10
C LYS A 39 5.31 11.11 2.78
N CYS A 40 5.27 10.72 1.52
CA CYS A 40 4.85 9.38 1.08
C CYS A 40 5.78 8.30 1.61
N ALA A 41 7.09 8.52 1.60
CA ALA A 41 8.08 7.60 2.17
C ALA A 41 7.84 7.40 3.67
N LEU A 42 7.53 8.45 4.44
CA LEU A 42 7.23 8.36 5.86
C LEU A 42 5.93 7.59 6.13
N VAL A 43 4.88 7.77 5.32
CA VAL A 43 3.65 6.97 5.41
C VAL A 43 3.92 5.49 5.11
N SER A 44 4.74 5.22 4.10
CA SER A 44 5.20 3.87 3.77
C SER A 44 5.95 3.21 4.92
N MET A 45 6.86 3.96 5.56
CA MET A 45 7.61 3.49 6.73
C MET A 45 6.70 3.28 7.95
N ASP A 46 5.72 4.15 8.22
CA ASP A 46 4.74 3.92 9.29
C ASP A 46 3.96 2.62 9.09
N SER A 47 3.52 2.34 7.87
CA SER A 47 2.86 1.08 7.53
C SER A 47 3.75 -0.13 7.77
N THR A 48 5.03 0.00 7.47
CA THR A 48 6.02 -1.05 7.72
C THR A 48 6.27 -1.25 9.22
N LEU A 49 6.46 -0.17 9.98
CA LEU A 49 6.64 -0.21 11.43
C LEU A 49 5.47 -0.87 12.17
N LYS A 50 4.24 -0.68 11.67
CA LYS A 50 3.04 -1.31 12.25
C LYS A 50 2.94 -2.80 11.99
N SER A 51 3.49 -3.27 10.88
CA SER A 51 3.25 -4.62 10.37
C SER A 51 4.47 -5.54 10.45
N ASN A 52 5.67 -4.99 10.68
CA ASN A 52 6.92 -5.73 10.74
C ASN A 52 7.71 -5.42 12.00
N LEU A 53 7.78 -6.39 12.91
CA LEU A 53 8.48 -6.26 14.19
C LEU A 53 10.01 -6.12 14.06
N SER A 54 10.59 -6.44 12.90
CA SER A 54 12.02 -6.31 12.66
C SER A 54 12.44 -4.91 12.23
N VAL A 55 11.49 -4.02 11.98
CA VAL A 55 11.73 -2.62 11.61
C VAL A 55 11.35 -1.72 12.78
N GLY A 56 12.22 -0.80 13.13
CA GLY A 56 12.05 0.08 14.27
C GLY A 56 12.52 1.51 14.01
N LEU A 57 12.23 2.38 14.96
CA LEU A 57 12.80 3.73 15.03
C LEU A 57 14.18 3.69 15.67
N PRO A 58 15.06 4.65 15.39
CA PRO A 58 14.84 5.82 14.54
C PRO A 58 14.93 5.51 13.04
N LEU A 59 14.35 6.40 12.20
CA LEU A 59 14.52 6.40 10.75
C LEU A 59 15.45 7.54 10.35
N ASP A 60 16.40 7.25 9.47
CA ASP A 60 17.22 8.29 8.84
C ASP A 60 16.63 8.65 7.47
N MET A 61 16.46 9.95 7.23
CA MET A 61 15.94 10.47 5.97
C MET A 61 16.88 11.52 5.40
N VAL A 62 17.16 11.40 4.12
CA VAL A 62 17.89 12.40 3.34
C VAL A 62 17.05 12.83 2.16
N VAL A 63 16.88 14.15 1.99
CA VAL A 63 16.23 14.73 0.81
C VAL A 63 17.28 15.50 0.02
N TYR A 64 17.52 15.06 -1.21
CA TYR A 64 18.50 15.66 -2.11
C TYR A 64 17.82 16.27 -3.32
N LYS A 65 18.09 17.57 -3.56
CA LYS A 65 17.61 18.26 -4.76
C LYS A 65 18.62 18.10 -5.89
N ALA A 66 18.15 17.62 -7.03
CA ALA A 66 18.99 17.46 -8.21
C ALA A 66 19.75 18.75 -8.55
N GLY A 67 21.06 18.64 -8.81
CA GLY A 67 21.91 19.76 -9.15
C GLY A 67 22.33 20.67 -7.98
N SER A 68 21.84 20.44 -6.74
CA SER A 68 22.23 21.27 -5.59
C SER A 68 23.67 21.00 -5.13
N LEU A 69 24.20 19.79 -5.38
CA LEU A 69 25.47 19.30 -4.88
C LEU A 69 25.63 19.40 -3.35
N GLN A 70 24.50 19.55 -2.63
CA GLN A 70 24.43 19.67 -1.17
C GLN A 70 23.28 18.83 -0.63
N THR A 71 23.49 18.23 0.54
CA THR A 71 22.51 17.49 1.31
C THR A 71 22.19 18.27 2.58
N ASP A 72 21.38 19.28 2.47
CA ASP A 72 20.99 20.19 3.56
C ASP A 72 19.75 19.71 4.34
N ARG A 73 19.02 18.69 3.84
CA ARG A 73 17.87 18.11 4.50
C ARG A 73 18.19 16.68 4.94
N ILE A 74 18.85 16.57 6.08
CA ILE A 74 19.14 15.29 6.75
C ILE A 74 18.38 15.28 8.07
N MET A 75 17.62 14.22 8.33
CA MET A 75 16.80 14.09 9.52
C MET A 75 16.93 12.70 10.11
N CYS A 76 17.08 12.62 11.42
CA CYS A 76 16.86 11.41 12.21
C CYS A 76 15.46 11.53 12.85
N ILE A 77 14.58 10.61 12.57
CA ILE A 77 13.18 10.64 12.99
C ILE A 77 12.99 9.55 14.04
N ASP A 78 12.86 9.97 15.27
CA ASP A 78 12.61 9.12 16.42
C ASP A 78 11.12 9.10 16.81
N GLU A 79 10.80 8.40 17.89
CA GLU A 79 9.45 8.29 18.43
C GLU A 79 8.85 9.61 18.92
N HIS A 80 9.69 10.62 19.23
CA HIS A 80 9.28 11.93 19.73
C HIS A 80 9.13 12.97 18.61
N ASN A 81 9.47 12.64 17.36
CA ASN A 81 9.36 13.57 16.24
C ASN A 81 7.91 14.02 16.05
N PRO A 82 7.58 15.32 16.25
CA PRO A 82 6.20 15.80 16.27
C PRO A 82 5.52 15.71 14.91
N TYR A 83 6.28 15.89 13.82
CA TYR A 83 5.73 15.73 12.48
C TYR A 83 5.36 14.27 12.20
N PHE A 84 6.23 13.32 12.57
CA PHE A 84 5.97 11.91 12.34
C PHE A 84 4.81 11.40 13.20
N GLN A 85 4.68 11.85 14.45
CA GLN A 85 3.52 11.53 15.28
C GLN A 85 2.21 12.07 14.69
N MET A 86 2.19 13.33 14.26
CA MET A 86 1.03 13.93 13.57
C MET A 86 0.68 13.16 12.28
N LEU A 87 1.69 12.82 11.47
CA LEU A 87 1.50 12.07 10.23
C LEU A 87 0.86 10.70 10.49
N ARG A 88 1.36 9.95 11.47
CA ARG A 88 0.83 8.63 11.86
C ARG A 88 -0.63 8.70 12.28
N SER A 89 -0.98 9.65 13.17
CA SER A 89 -2.36 9.86 13.61
C SER A 89 -3.25 10.27 12.45
N SER A 90 -2.87 11.30 11.71
CA SER A 90 -3.65 11.81 10.58
C SER A 90 -3.86 10.77 9.48
N TRP A 91 -2.85 9.95 9.19
CA TRP A 91 -2.94 8.89 8.18
C TRP A 91 -3.93 7.81 8.63
N GLY A 92 -3.84 7.37 9.88
CA GLY A 92 -4.76 6.37 10.44
C GLY A 92 -6.21 6.83 10.41
N ASP A 93 -6.47 8.06 10.85
CA ASP A 93 -7.82 8.63 10.88
C ASP A 93 -8.41 8.80 9.47
N LYS A 94 -7.62 9.33 8.54
CA LYS A 94 -8.07 9.51 7.15
C LYS A 94 -8.30 8.19 6.43
N LEU A 95 -7.45 7.19 6.67
CA LEU A 95 -7.63 5.87 6.10
C LEU A 95 -8.93 5.22 6.60
N ARG A 96 -9.25 5.38 7.90
CA ARG A 96 -10.50 4.93 8.48
C ARG A 96 -11.70 5.64 7.86
N GLN A 97 -11.67 6.97 7.78
CA GLN A 97 -12.73 7.76 7.16
C GLN A 97 -12.97 7.38 5.70
N MET A 98 -11.89 7.17 4.93
CA MET A 98 -12.02 6.69 3.55
C MET A 98 -12.65 5.31 3.49
N PHE A 99 -12.20 4.38 4.32
CA PHE A 99 -12.76 3.03 4.37
C PHE A 99 -14.26 3.07 4.71
N ASP A 100 -14.65 3.84 5.72
CA ASP A 100 -16.06 3.98 6.14
C ASP A 100 -16.94 4.65 5.08
N SER A 101 -16.35 5.37 4.13
CA SER A 101 -17.06 5.99 2.99
C SER A 101 -17.29 5.05 1.80
N ILE A 102 -16.66 3.90 1.80
CA ILE A 102 -16.84 2.87 0.76
C ILE A 102 -18.08 2.06 1.13
N GLU A 103 -18.97 1.89 0.18
CA GLU A 103 -20.18 1.07 0.38
C GLU A 103 -19.81 -0.39 0.67
N ASP A 104 -20.54 -1.00 1.61
CA ASP A 104 -20.37 -2.40 1.94
C ASP A 104 -20.77 -3.31 0.77
N PRO A 105 -20.13 -4.48 0.62
CA PRO A 105 -20.49 -5.43 -0.43
C PRO A 105 -21.89 -6.01 -0.17
N MET A 106 -22.72 -6.00 -1.19
CA MET A 106 -24.07 -6.56 -1.13
C MET A 106 -24.03 -8.06 -1.37
N TRP A 107 -24.38 -8.83 -0.34
CA TRP A 107 -24.38 -10.30 -0.41
C TRP A 107 -25.67 -10.89 -0.99
N ASN A 108 -26.81 -10.18 -0.88
CA ASN A 108 -28.16 -10.68 -1.14
C ASN A 108 -28.95 -9.85 -2.15
N GLY A 109 -28.38 -9.43 -3.26
CA GLY A 109 -29.12 -8.89 -4.41
C GLY A 109 -30.10 -7.74 -4.07
N GLY A 110 -29.75 -6.85 -3.15
CA GLY A 110 -30.50 -5.61 -2.89
C GLY A 110 -30.25 -4.58 -4.01
N ALA A 111 -31.04 -3.51 -4.01
CA ALA A 111 -31.18 -2.56 -5.09
C ALA A 111 -30.01 -1.57 -5.31
N THR A 112 -28.77 -1.92 -5.03
CA THR A 112 -27.60 -1.11 -5.37
C THR A 112 -26.79 -1.72 -6.51
N ASP A 113 -26.26 -0.87 -7.35
CA ASP A 113 -25.78 -1.17 -8.70
C ASP A 113 -24.42 -1.90 -8.80
N ILE A 114 -23.79 -2.33 -7.68
CA ILE A 114 -22.47 -2.97 -7.72
C ILE A 114 -22.49 -4.32 -6.97
N PRO A 115 -22.91 -5.42 -7.63
CA PRO A 115 -22.90 -6.74 -6.99
C PRO A 115 -21.46 -7.24 -6.88
N LEU A 116 -21.03 -7.60 -5.66
CA LEU A 116 -19.78 -8.32 -5.42
C LEU A 116 -19.84 -9.76 -5.98
N MET A 117 -21.04 -10.35 -6.06
CA MET A 117 -21.25 -11.69 -6.60
C MET A 117 -21.66 -11.63 -8.07
N VAL A 118 -20.74 -11.91 -8.94
CA VAL A 118 -21.07 -12.41 -10.28
C VAL A 118 -21.65 -13.81 -10.08
N PRO A 119 -22.86 -14.14 -10.63
CA PRO A 119 -23.43 -15.48 -10.50
C PRO A 119 -22.41 -16.52 -10.95
N PRO A 120 -22.22 -17.60 -10.19
CA PRO A 120 -21.07 -18.48 -10.36
C PRO A 120 -21.18 -19.28 -11.65
N VAL A 121 -20.31 -18.99 -12.59
CA VAL A 121 -19.91 -19.96 -13.64
C VAL A 121 -19.34 -21.24 -13.01
N ARG A 122 -19.00 -21.20 -11.71
CA ARG A 122 -18.45 -22.32 -10.92
C ARG A 122 -19.39 -23.51 -10.71
N ASN A 123 -20.72 -23.31 -10.65
CA ASN A 123 -21.64 -24.42 -10.40
C ASN A 123 -21.75 -25.41 -11.57
N ALA A 124 -21.42 -25.00 -12.80
CA ALA A 124 -21.40 -25.91 -13.93
C ALA A 124 -20.19 -26.85 -13.95
N LEU A 125 -19.05 -26.42 -13.37
CA LEU A 125 -17.84 -27.25 -13.26
C LEU A 125 -17.87 -28.21 -12.05
N LEU A 126 -18.48 -27.79 -10.94
CA LEU A 126 -18.61 -28.66 -9.75
C LEU A 126 -19.62 -29.79 -9.93
N LYS A 127 -20.66 -29.59 -10.72
CA LYS A 127 -21.63 -30.66 -11.04
C LYS A 127 -21.06 -31.78 -11.91
N LYS A 128 -19.93 -31.53 -12.59
CA LYS A 128 -19.25 -32.59 -13.40
C LYS A 128 -18.30 -33.48 -12.62
N ILE A 129 -18.02 -33.14 -11.36
CA ILE A 129 -17.04 -33.86 -10.52
C ILE A 129 -17.71 -34.78 -9.51
N THR A 130 -19.03 -34.69 -9.31
CA THR A 130 -19.76 -35.41 -8.27
C THR A 130 -20.72 -36.51 -8.79
N THR A 131 -20.34 -37.20 -9.83
CA THR A 131 -21.05 -38.50 -10.10
C THR A 131 -20.08 -39.55 -10.63
N PRO A 132 -19.53 -40.41 -9.79
CA PRO A 132 -19.30 -41.77 -10.19
C PRO A 132 -20.64 -42.49 -10.08
N GLU A 133 -21.21 -42.92 -11.18
CA GLU A 133 -22.21 -43.99 -11.16
C GLU A 133 -21.51 -45.26 -10.67
N GLU A 134 -21.76 -45.64 -9.46
CA GLU A 134 -21.61 -47.03 -9.01
C GLU A 134 -22.71 -47.84 -9.69
N LYS A 135 -22.36 -48.54 -10.76
CA LYS A 135 -23.11 -49.72 -11.18
C LYS A 135 -22.64 -50.88 -10.34
N LEU A 136 -23.44 -51.26 -9.36
CA LEU A 136 -23.43 -52.59 -8.77
C LEU A 136 -24.05 -53.58 -9.72
N ILE A 137 -23.27 -54.61 -10.01
CA ILE A 137 -23.73 -55.91 -10.53
C ILE A 137 -23.82 -56.84 -9.36
#